data_293e500d9bba76e833d1cd8485f1e32a
#
_entry.id   293e500d9bba76e833d1cd8485f1e32a
#
_cell.length_a   1.000
_cell.length_b   1.000
_cell.length_c   1.000
_cell.angle_alpha   90.00
_cell.angle_beta   90.00
_cell.angle_gamma   90.00
#
_symmetry.space_group_name_H-M   'P 1'
#
loop_
_entity.id
_entity.type
_entity.pdbx_description
1 polymer ?
#
loop_
_entity_poly.entity_id
_entity_poly.type
_entity_poly.pdbx_seq_one_letter_code
_entity_poly.pdbx_strand_id
1 'polypeptide(L)'
;AARVLDENPHVRKIVLLGAEEELVKSLPEKYKDRIAAYNEEAVVHDRIWEEFRKKHIEVPVYLTIDKDILDPSQVKTNWNQGKMKLADLKKVIYQILLHEQVIGVDICGECTGSILEEAGRKEMEQDDRINGSLLHLLEC
;
A
#
# COMPACT_ATOMS: atom_id res chain seq x y z
N ALA A 1 1.94 -8.39 -8.48
CA ALA A 1 0.77 -7.82 -9.18
C ALA A 1 0.35 -8.69 -10.39
N ALA A 2 1.18 -8.89 -11.42
CA ALA A 2 0.81 -9.64 -12.63
C ALA A 2 0.28 -11.05 -12.34
N ARG A 3 0.96 -11.81 -11.46
CA ARG A 3 0.55 -13.15 -11.06
C ARG A 3 -0.88 -13.20 -10.47
N VAL A 4 -1.27 -12.21 -9.70
CA VAL A 4 -2.63 -12.12 -9.13
C VAL A 4 -3.67 -12.02 -10.25
N LEU A 5 -3.39 -11.28 -11.32
CA LEU A 5 -4.27 -11.17 -12.46
C LEU A 5 -4.37 -12.46 -13.31
N ASP A 6 -3.30 -13.25 -13.33
CA ASP A 6 -3.28 -14.53 -14.07
C ASP A 6 -3.99 -15.65 -13.29
N GLU A 7 -3.85 -15.66 -11.96
CA GLU A 7 -4.36 -16.73 -11.10
C GLU A 7 -5.77 -16.46 -10.54
N ASN A 8 -6.20 -15.19 -10.52
CA ASN A 8 -7.50 -14.82 -9.97
C ASN A 8 -8.40 -14.13 -11.02
N PRO A 9 -9.38 -14.84 -11.58
CA PRO A 9 -10.28 -14.29 -12.61
C PRO A 9 -11.24 -13.22 -12.10
N HIS A 10 -11.40 -13.10 -10.78
CA HIS A 10 -12.28 -12.09 -10.17
C HIS A 10 -11.61 -10.73 -10.02
N VAL A 11 -10.27 -10.67 -10.03
CA VAL A 11 -9.53 -9.40 -10.00
C VAL A 11 -9.56 -8.78 -11.38
N ARG A 12 -10.24 -7.65 -11.50
CA ARG A 12 -10.36 -6.91 -12.78
C ARG A 12 -9.18 -6.02 -13.03
N LYS A 13 -8.72 -5.31 -12.00
CA LYS A 13 -7.66 -4.30 -12.09
C LYS A 13 -6.83 -4.28 -10.82
N ILE A 14 -5.55 -3.96 -10.96
CA ILE A 14 -4.65 -3.68 -9.84
C ILE A 14 -4.22 -2.22 -9.95
N VAL A 15 -4.24 -1.52 -8.84
CA VAL A 15 -3.76 -0.17 -8.74
C VAL A 15 -2.67 -0.12 -7.69
N LEU A 16 -1.50 0.30 -8.10
CA LEU A 16 -0.31 0.42 -7.27
C LEU A 16 -0.15 1.89 -6.87
N LEU A 17 -0.24 2.15 -5.57
CA LEU A 17 -0.05 3.48 -4.99
C LEU A 17 1.32 3.55 -4.31
N GLY A 18 2.16 4.48 -4.72
CA GLY A 18 3.54 4.60 -4.28
C GLY A 18 4.55 3.80 -5.08
N ALA A 19 4.14 3.18 -6.19
CA ALA A 19 5.04 2.48 -7.10
C ALA A 19 5.50 3.40 -8.24
N GLU A 20 6.69 3.14 -8.77
CA GLU A 20 7.19 3.89 -9.91
C GLU A 20 6.44 3.52 -11.19
N GLU A 21 6.04 4.52 -11.97
CA GLU A 21 5.32 4.33 -13.25
C GLU A 21 6.12 3.50 -14.27
N GLU A 22 7.44 3.55 -14.20
CA GLU A 22 8.33 2.76 -15.06
C GLU A 22 8.10 1.24 -14.93
N LEU A 23 7.66 0.78 -13.76
CA LEU A 23 7.30 -0.62 -13.56
C LEU A 23 6.14 -1.04 -14.47
N VAL A 24 5.15 -0.16 -14.67
CA VAL A 24 4.01 -0.46 -15.54
C VAL A 24 4.42 -0.44 -17.01
N LYS A 25 5.29 0.48 -17.39
CA LYS A 25 5.79 0.56 -18.78
C LYS A 25 6.57 -0.69 -19.21
N SER A 26 7.24 -1.36 -18.26
CA SER A 26 7.99 -2.60 -18.51
C SER A 26 7.13 -3.86 -18.56
N LEU A 27 5.85 -3.76 -18.22
CA LEU A 27 4.95 -4.92 -18.20
C LEU A 27 4.58 -5.39 -19.61
N PRO A 28 4.37 -6.70 -19.80
CA PRO A 28 3.78 -7.23 -21.03
C PRO A 28 2.47 -6.54 -21.37
N GLU A 29 2.20 -6.37 -22.67
CA GLU A 29 1.02 -5.64 -23.19
C GLU A 29 -0.31 -6.09 -22.56
N LYS A 30 -0.46 -7.41 -22.35
CA LYS A 30 -1.69 -8.00 -21.74
C LYS A 30 -2.06 -7.45 -20.37
N TYR A 31 -1.14 -6.78 -19.65
CA TYR A 31 -1.39 -6.23 -18.31
C TYR A 31 -1.57 -4.72 -18.32
N LYS A 32 -1.16 -4.02 -19.36
CA LYS A 32 -1.11 -2.54 -19.36
C LYS A 32 -2.44 -1.88 -19.07
N ASP A 33 -3.54 -2.45 -19.55
CA ASP A 33 -4.89 -1.94 -19.29
C ASP A 33 -5.46 -2.36 -17.93
N ARG A 34 -4.82 -3.34 -17.27
CA ARG A 34 -5.27 -3.92 -16.00
C ARG A 34 -4.42 -3.54 -14.80
N ILE A 35 -3.28 -2.88 -15.01
CA ILE A 35 -2.42 -2.39 -13.93
C ILE A 35 -2.18 -0.90 -14.15
N ALA A 36 -2.47 -0.11 -13.13
CA ALA A 36 -2.11 1.30 -13.06
C ALA A 36 -1.16 1.52 -11.88
N ALA A 37 -0.20 2.43 -12.02
CA ALA A 37 0.69 2.81 -10.95
C ALA A 37 0.74 4.33 -10.82
N TYR A 38 0.84 4.77 -9.58
CA TYR A 38 1.01 6.17 -9.21
C TYR A 38 2.19 6.26 -8.26
N ASN A 39 3.11 7.15 -8.53
CA ASN A 39 4.25 7.36 -7.65
C ASN A 39 3.82 7.98 -6.31
N GLU A 40 4.73 7.94 -5.36
CA GLU A 40 4.47 8.39 -3.99
C GLU A 40 4.06 9.87 -3.93
N GLU A 41 4.71 10.74 -4.71
CA GLU A 41 4.41 12.16 -4.78
C GLU A 41 2.98 12.42 -5.29
N ALA A 42 2.56 11.68 -6.32
CA ALA A 42 1.21 11.76 -6.86
C ALA A 42 0.14 11.34 -5.84
N VAL A 43 0.42 10.32 -5.01
CA VAL A 43 -0.53 9.76 -4.03
C VAL A 43 -0.79 10.70 -2.86
N VAL A 44 0.19 11.52 -2.48
CA VAL A 44 0.08 12.45 -1.34
C VAL A 44 -0.74 13.70 -1.66
N HIS A 45 -0.96 14.00 -2.94
CA HIS A 45 -1.76 15.15 -3.36
C HIS A 45 -3.27 14.93 -3.23
N ASP A 46 -3.96 15.73 -2.43
CA ASP A 46 -5.39 15.61 -2.06
C ASP A 46 -6.38 15.51 -3.26
N ARG A 47 -6.03 16.04 -4.42
CA ARG A 47 -6.91 16.03 -5.60
C ARG A 47 -6.87 14.75 -6.43
N ILE A 48 -5.84 13.94 -6.30
CA ILE A 48 -5.65 12.73 -7.11
C ILE A 48 -6.67 11.66 -6.76
N TRP A 49 -7.11 11.60 -5.49
CA TRP A 49 -8.06 10.57 -5.10
C TRP A 49 -9.39 10.66 -5.84
N GLU A 50 -9.93 11.86 -6.05
CA GLU A 50 -11.19 12.02 -6.79
C GLU A 50 -11.07 11.66 -8.28
N GLU A 51 -9.96 12.03 -8.91
CA GLU A 51 -9.69 11.64 -10.29
C GLU A 51 -9.46 10.14 -10.42
N PHE A 52 -8.70 9.60 -9.48
CA PHE A 52 -8.35 8.19 -9.39
C PHE A 52 -9.57 7.28 -9.23
N ARG A 53 -10.46 7.56 -8.27
CA ARG A 53 -11.63 6.71 -8.03
C ARG A 53 -12.57 6.68 -9.23
N LYS A 54 -12.82 7.81 -9.87
CA LYS A 54 -13.65 7.89 -11.08
C LYS A 54 -13.11 7.08 -12.24
N LYS A 55 -11.78 6.94 -12.33
CA LYS A 55 -11.11 6.28 -13.44
C LYS A 55 -10.89 4.78 -13.23
N HIS A 56 -10.73 4.34 -12.00
CA HIS A 56 -10.21 3.01 -11.71
C HIS A 56 -11.09 2.12 -10.85
N ILE A 57 -12.04 2.66 -10.09
CA ILE A 57 -12.80 1.90 -9.12
C ILE A 57 -14.28 1.84 -9.51
N GLU A 58 -14.71 0.66 -9.93
CA GLU A 58 -16.10 0.36 -10.33
C GLU A 58 -16.68 -0.83 -9.55
N VAL A 59 -15.86 -1.51 -8.76
CA VAL A 59 -16.17 -2.75 -8.05
C VAL A 59 -15.57 -2.71 -6.66
N PRO A 60 -16.01 -3.58 -5.72
CA PRO A 60 -15.43 -3.65 -4.39
C PRO A 60 -13.90 -3.81 -4.40
N VAL A 61 -13.25 -3.19 -3.44
CA VAL A 61 -11.80 -3.08 -3.33
C VAL A 61 -11.26 -4.06 -2.28
N TYR A 62 -10.21 -4.79 -2.61
CA TYR A 62 -9.34 -5.44 -1.64
C TYR A 62 -8.09 -4.58 -1.46
N LEU A 63 -7.79 -4.17 -0.24
CA LEU A 63 -6.69 -3.26 0.08
C LEU A 63 -5.50 -4.03 0.62
N THR A 64 -4.35 -3.90 -0.02
CA THR A 64 -3.06 -4.40 0.47
C THR A 64 -2.18 -3.23 0.88
N ILE A 65 -1.76 -3.20 2.13
CA ILE A 65 -0.91 -2.16 2.70
C ILE A 65 0.49 -2.72 2.89
N ASP A 66 1.45 -2.23 2.11
CA ASP A 66 2.86 -2.60 2.24
C ASP A 66 3.61 -1.48 2.98
N LYS A 67 4.13 -1.80 4.19
CA LYS A 67 4.86 -0.83 5.01
C LYS A 67 6.22 -0.43 4.43
N ASP A 68 6.69 -1.11 3.39
CA ASP A 68 7.91 -0.72 2.67
C ASP A 68 7.78 0.68 2.02
N ILE A 69 6.56 1.18 1.82
CA ILE A 69 6.33 2.56 1.35
C ILE A 69 6.76 3.62 2.37
N LEU A 70 6.83 3.28 3.65
CA LEU A 70 7.13 4.23 4.73
C LEU A 70 8.61 4.59 4.79
N ASP A 71 8.88 5.81 5.26
CA ASP A 71 10.22 6.30 5.55
C ASP A 71 10.88 5.44 6.65
N PRO A 72 12.16 5.04 6.49
CA PRO A 72 12.90 4.22 7.46
C PRO A 72 13.01 4.82 8.86
N SER A 73 12.79 6.13 9.02
CA SER A 73 12.73 6.77 10.34
C SER A 73 11.47 6.44 11.13
N GLN A 74 10.43 5.92 10.48
CA GLN A 74 9.13 5.62 11.07
C GLN A 74 8.93 4.14 11.37
N VAL A 75 9.42 3.29 10.49
CA VAL A 75 9.42 1.84 10.65
C VAL A 75 10.61 1.29 9.88
N LYS A 76 11.17 0.19 10.32
CA LYS A 76 12.22 -0.50 9.59
C LYS A 76 11.67 -1.82 9.06
N THR A 77 11.87 -2.05 7.78
CA THR A 77 11.49 -3.30 7.10
C THR A 77 12.73 -3.98 6.51
N ASN A 78 12.57 -5.18 5.97
CA ASN A 78 13.68 -5.93 5.37
C ASN A 78 13.98 -5.55 3.92
N TRP A 79 13.21 -4.65 3.34
CA TRP A 79 13.27 -4.30 1.92
C TRP A 79 13.65 -2.83 1.70
N ASN A 80 13.83 -2.45 0.45
CA ASN A 80 14.02 -1.05 0.08
C ASN A 80 12.77 -0.26 0.42
N GLN A 81 12.92 0.80 1.19
CA GLN A 81 11.81 1.58 1.70
C GLN A 81 11.61 2.87 0.91
N GLY A 82 10.36 3.32 0.88
CA GLY A 82 9.94 4.62 0.35
C GLY A 82 10.27 5.77 1.29
N LYS A 83 9.56 6.88 1.11
CA LYS A 83 9.73 8.12 1.90
C LYS A 83 8.41 8.63 2.46
N MET A 84 7.32 7.87 2.30
CA MET A 84 5.99 8.28 2.76
C MET A 84 5.94 8.34 4.28
N LYS A 85 5.28 9.37 4.80
CA LYS A 85 5.00 9.46 6.23
C LYS A 85 3.76 8.64 6.58
N LEU A 86 3.74 8.03 7.76
CA LEU A 86 2.58 7.29 8.24
C LEU A 86 1.30 8.13 8.22
N ALA A 87 1.40 9.43 8.53
CA ALA A 87 0.26 10.34 8.50
C ALA A 87 -0.35 10.47 7.09
N ASP A 88 0.49 10.46 6.04
CA ASP A 88 0.03 10.55 4.66
C ASP A 88 -0.54 9.21 4.19
N LEU A 89 0.09 8.09 4.53
CA LEU A 89 -0.47 6.76 4.30
C LEU A 89 -1.86 6.62 4.94
N LYS A 90 -2.01 7.04 6.19
CA LYS A 90 -3.31 7.01 6.91
C LYS A 90 -4.37 7.87 6.22
N LYS A 91 -4.02 9.03 5.67
CA LYS A 91 -4.95 9.85 4.89
C LYS A 91 -5.43 9.11 3.64
N VAL A 92 -4.52 8.47 2.90
CA VAL A 92 -4.87 7.70 1.71
C VAL A 92 -5.81 6.55 2.07
N ILE A 93 -5.47 5.76 3.10
CA ILE A 93 -6.32 4.65 3.57
C ILE A 93 -7.70 5.17 3.98
N TYR A 94 -7.76 6.27 4.74
CA TYR A 94 -9.02 6.88 5.17
C TYR A 94 -9.89 7.30 3.98
N GLN A 95 -9.31 7.90 2.95
CA GLN A 95 -10.03 8.25 1.72
C GLN A 95 -10.58 7.01 1.02
N ILE A 96 -9.82 5.91 0.97
CA ILE A 96 -10.29 4.64 0.41
C ILE A 96 -11.49 4.11 1.21
N LEU A 97 -11.36 4.04 2.54
CA LEU A 97 -12.43 3.54 3.42
C LEU A 97 -13.70 4.40 3.36
N LEU A 98 -13.54 5.72 3.20
CA LEU A 98 -14.66 6.64 3.14
C LEU A 98 -15.47 6.53 1.83
N HIS A 99 -14.81 6.21 0.74
CA HIS A 99 -15.40 6.32 -0.60
C HIS A 99 -15.61 4.99 -1.30
N GLU A 100 -14.97 3.91 -0.85
CA GLU A 100 -14.99 2.64 -1.55
C GLU A 100 -15.56 1.51 -0.67
N GLN A 101 -16.17 0.52 -1.32
CA GLN A 101 -16.56 -0.70 -0.63
C GLN A 101 -15.34 -1.60 -0.46
N VAL A 102 -14.69 -1.54 0.69
CA VAL A 102 -13.55 -2.39 1.03
C VAL A 102 -14.05 -3.74 1.56
N ILE A 103 -13.66 -4.83 0.90
CA ILE A 103 -14.09 -6.20 1.23
C ILE A 103 -13.04 -7.01 1.98
N GLY A 104 -11.84 -6.49 2.11
CA GLY A 104 -10.75 -7.10 2.85
C GLY A 104 -9.51 -6.22 2.83
N VAL A 105 -8.67 -6.42 3.82
CA VAL A 105 -7.40 -5.70 3.99
C VAL A 105 -6.34 -6.68 4.46
N ASP A 106 -5.12 -6.55 3.93
CA ASP A 106 -3.92 -7.11 4.52
C ASP A 106 -2.85 -6.04 4.74
N ILE A 107 -1.94 -6.31 5.66
CA ILE A 107 -0.79 -5.46 5.98
C ILE A 107 0.46 -6.34 5.91
N CYS A 108 1.46 -5.90 5.14
CA CYS A 108 2.75 -6.56 4.98
C CYS A 108 3.92 -5.58 5.15
N GLY A 109 5.16 -6.04 4.93
CA GLY A 109 6.36 -5.24 5.13
C GLY A 109 6.87 -5.35 6.58
N GLU A 110 7.04 -6.59 7.08
CA GLU A 110 7.53 -6.85 8.44
C GLU A 110 9.05 -6.78 8.52
N CYS A 111 9.54 -6.47 9.73
CA CYS A 111 10.94 -6.57 10.11
C CYS A 111 11.21 -7.93 10.77
N THR A 112 12.27 -8.63 10.35
CA THR A 112 12.75 -9.87 10.98
C THR A 112 13.89 -9.60 11.95
N GLY A 113 13.73 -8.63 12.85
CA GLY A 113 14.73 -8.33 13.89
C GLY A 113 14.94 -9.51 14.85
N SER A 114 16.16 -9.63 15.38
CA SER A 114 16.46 -10.64 16.41
C SER A 114 15.91 -10.18 17.77
N ILE A 115 15.03 -10.99 18.36
CA ILE A 115 14.50 -10.74 19.73
C ILE A 115 15.64 -10.70 20.77
N LEU A 116 16.76 -11.33 20.49
CA LEU A 116 17.91 -11.41 21.39
C LEU A 116 18.74 -10.12 21.41
N GLU A 117 18.59 -9.27 20.40
CA GLU A 117 19.30 -8.00 20.28
C GLU A 117 18.39 -6.83 20.68
N GLU A 118 18.93 -5.86 21.43
CA GLU A 118 18.17 -4.68 21.85
C GLU A 118 17.65 -3.85 20.65
N ALA A 119 18.46 -3.73 19.59
CA ALA A 119 18.10 -3.05 18.38
C ALA A 119 16.90 -3.75 17.70
N GLY A 120 16.94 -5.08 17.55
CA GLY A 120 15.88 -5.86 16.96
C GLY A 120 14.56 -5.76 17.73
N ARG A 121 14.62 -5.75 19.08
CA ARG A 121 13.42 -5.54 19.90
C ARG A 121 12.78 -4.17 19.68
N LYS A 122 13.57 -3.11 19.60
CA LYS A 122 13.08 -1.76 19.32
C LYS A 122 12.44 -1.65 17.95
N GLU A 123 13.02 -2.30 16.94
CA GLU A 123 12.45 -2.35 15.58
C GLU A 123 11.11 -3.08 15.57
N MET A 124 10.99 -4.21 16.25
CA MET A 124 9.72 -4.94 16.39
C MET A 124 8.66 -4.13 17.15
N GLU A 125 9.00 -3.49 18.26
CA GLU A 125 8.08 -2.63 19.00
C GLU A 125 7.59 -1.44 18.16
N GLN A 126 8.44 -0.89 17.31
CA GLN A 126 8.08 0.17 16.38
C GLN A 126 7.12 -0.35 15.30
N ASP A 127 7.38 -1.51 14.75
CA ASP A 127 6.54 -2.18 13.78
C ASP A 127 5.15 -2.50 14.34
N ASP A 128 5.08 -3.05 15.56
CA ASP A 128 3.83 -3.31 16.28
C ASP A 128 3.01 -2.04 16.52
N ARG A 129 3.66 -0.91 16.82
CA ARG A 129 2.96 0.39 16.97
C ARG A 129 2.36 0.86 15.64
N ILE A 130 3.08 0.69 14.54
CA ILE A 130 2.57 1.02 13.21
C ILE A 130 1.38 0.11 12.86
N ASN A 131 1.51 -1.20 13.06
CA ASN A 131 0.44 -2.16 12.86
C ASN A 131 -0.79 -1.80 13.69
N GLY A 132 -0.63 -1.53 14.99
CA GLY A 132 -1.72 -1.11 15.86
C GLY A 132 -2.38 0.20 15.39
N SER A 133 -1.60 1.16 14.90
CA SER A 133 -2.11 2.42 14.38
C SER A 133 -2.90 2.27 13.08
N LEU A 134 -2.49 1.34 12.22
CA LEU A 134 -3.20 1.02 10.96
C LEU A 134 -4.48 0.22 11.27
N LEU A 135 -4.40 -0.80 12.13
CA LEU A 135 -5.57 -1.58 12.55
C LEU A 135 -6.65 -0.71 13.17
N HIS A 136 -6.28 0.20 14.08
CA HIS A 136 -7.24 1.14 14.68
C HIS A 136 -7.95 2.01 13.63
N LEU A 137 -7.26 2.41 12.56
CA LEU A 137 -7.88 3.16 11.45
C LEU A 137 -8.89 2.30 10.68
N LEU A 138 -8.62 0.99 10.54
CA LEU A 138 -9.46 0.06 9.79
C LEU A 138 -10.73 -0.36 10.57
N GLU A 139 -10.76 -0.18 11.90
CA GLU A 139 -11.89 -0.49 12.77
C GLU A 139 -12.91 0.66 12.89
N CYS A 140 -12.57 1.84 12.40
CA CYS A 140 -13.45 3.02 12.42
C CYS A 140 -14.37 3.08 11.21
#